data_c6a808dcb5a4133a92ce08ba1744f67e
#
_entry.id   c6a808dcb5a4133a92ce08ba1744f67e
#
_cell.length_a   1.000
_cell.length_b   1.000
_cell.length_c   1.000
_cell.angle_alpha   90.00
_cell.angle_beta   90.00
_cell.angle_gamma   90.00
#
_symmetry.space_group_name_H-M   'P 1'
#
loop_
_entity.id
_entity.type
_entity.pdbx_description
1 polymer ?
#
loop_
_entity_poly.entity_id
_entity_poly.type
_entity_poly.pdbx_seq_one_letter_code
_entity_poly.pdbx_strand_id
1 'polypeptide(L)'
;MNNKNTAIKISQAELSVMEVLWQLSPQPASDIAEALADAKQWNIKTIKTLLSRLVDKQALTTTRDGRRFLYAPLISREAYARTAARKLSDRLFGGRATPLVAHLAEGRGLSDEDIADLEQLLAELKNER
;
A
#
# COMPACT_ATOMS: atom_id res chain seq x y z
N MET A 1 -6.40 7.09 -21.37
CA MET A 1 -6.34 6.21 -20.70
C MET A 1 -6.08 6.39 -19.37
N ASN A 2 -6.76 5.97 -18.65
CA ASN A 2 -6.67 6.16 -17.30
C ASN A 2 -5.90 5.06 -16.66
N ASN A 3 -4.83 5.38 -16.07
CA ASN A 3 -4.03 4.40 -15.41
C ASN A 3 -4.05 4.68 -13.92
N LYS A 4 -5.11 4.24 -13.30
CA LYS A 4 -5.34 4.53 -11.90
C LYS A 4 -4.20 4.10 -11.00
N ASN A 5 -3.60 2.95 -11.29
CA ASN A 5 -2.60 2.38 -10.40
C ASN A 5 -1.29 3.16 -10.39
N THR A 6 -0.96 3.82 -11.49
CA THR A 6 0.29 4.55 -11.56
C THR A 6 0.16 6.00 -11.13
N ALA A 7 -1.07 6.52 -11.09
CA ALA A 7 -1.29 7.93 -10.80
C ALA A 7 -1.60 8.22 -9.34
N ILE A 8 -1.98 7.22 -8.56
CA ILE A 8 -2.44 7.45 -7.21
C ILE A 8 -1.27 7.71 -6.27
N LYS A 9 -1.37 8.82 -5.56
CA LYS A 9 -0.37 9.19 -4.57
C LYS A 9 -1.02 9.14 -3.20
N ILE A 10 -0.58 8.22 -2.38
CA ILE A 10 -1.18 7.97 -1.08
C ILE A 10 -0.24 8.48 0.00
N SER A 11 -0.74 9.35 0.88
CA SER A 11 0.05 9.84 1.99
C SER A 11 0.25 8.74 3.03
N GLN A 12 1.17 8.97 3.96
CA GLN A 12 1.43 7.99 5.00
C GLN A 12 0.19 7.76 5.87
N ALA A 13 -0.53 8.83 6.19
CA ALA A 13 -1.77 8.69 6.96
C ALA A 13 -2.82 7.90 6.20
N GLU A 14 -2.95 8.21 4.90
CA GLU A 14 -3.90 7.49 4.05
C GLU A 14 -3.51 6.01 3.92
N LEU A 15 -2.21 5.73 3.89
CA LEU A 15 -1.76 4.36 3.78
C LEU A 15 -2.18 3.53 5.01
N SER A 16 -2.17 4.14 6.19
CA SER A 16 -2.64 3.45 7.39
C SER A 16 -4.08 2.99 7.25
N VAL A 17 -4.93 3.83 6.64
CA VAL A 17 -6.32 3.46 6.40
C VAL A 17 -6.39 2.33 5.36
N MET A 18 -5.61 2.45 4.29
CA MET A 18 -5.60 1.40 3.27
C MET A 18 -5.16 0.07 3.85
N GLU A 19 -4.17 0.07 4.75
CA GLU A 19 -3.70 -1.18 5.35
C GLU A 19 -4.82 -1.92 6.08
N VAL A 20 -5.67 -1.18 6.79
CA VAL A 20 -6.80 -1.79 7.47
C VAL A 20 -7.75 -2.45 6.47
N LEU A 21 -8.05 -1.74 5.39
CA LEU A 21 -9.00 -2.24 4.40
C LEU A 21 -8.42 -3.34 3.53
N TRP A 22 -7.12 -3.37 3.33
CA TRP A 22 -6.50 -4.48 2.61
C TRP A 22 -6.55 -5.76 3.45
N GLN A 23 -6.58 -5.64 4.77
CA GLN A 23 -6.69 -6.82 5.63
C GLN A 23 -8.11 -7.34 5.71
N LEU A 24 -9.09 -6.44 5.76
CA LEU A 24 -10.49 -6.84 5.86
C LEU A 24 -11.35 -5.75 5.25
N SER A 25 -12.11 -6.10 4.23
CA SER A 25 -13.01 -5.16 3.58
C SER A 25 -14.24 -5.91 3.07
N PRO A 26 -15.38 -5.22 2.91
CA PRO A 26 -15.59 -3.80 3.19
C PRO A 26 -15.78 -3.52 4.67
N GLN A 27 -15.53 -2.27 5.08
CA GLN A 27 -15.73 -1.86 6.46
C GLN A 27 -16.29 -0.45 6.52
N PRO A 28 -17.11 -0.17 7.55
CA PRO A 28 -17.55 1.21 7.79
C PRO A 28 -16.46 2.01 8.49
N ALA A 29 -16.61 3.34 8.47
CA ALA A 29 -15.62 4.22 9.07
C ALA A 29 -15.39 3.92 10.55
N SER A 30 -16.46 3.55 11.27
CA SER A 30 -16.33 3.29 12.71
C SER A 30 -15.42 2.09 12.99
N ASP A 31 -15.50 1.05 12.16
CA ASP A 31 -14.65 -0.12 12.35
C ASP A 31 -13.19 0.20 12.02
N ILE A 32 -12.98 1.03 10.99
CA ILE A 32 -11.63 1.45 10.64
C ILE A 32 -11.03 2.29 11.76
N ALA A 33 -11.83 3.19 12.34
CA ALA A 33 -11.37 4.02 13.45
C ALA A 33 -10.99 3.15 14.64
N GLU A 34 -11.78 2.14 14.93
CA GLU A 34 -11.50 1.24 16.04
C GLU A 34 -10.21 0.46 15.79
N ALA A 35 -9.99 0.00 14.57
CA ALA A 35 -8.77 -0.74 14.22
C ALA A 35 -7.52 0.12 14.39
N LEU A 36 -7.63 1.43 14.19
CA LEU A 36 -6.48 2.33 14.28
C LEU A 36 -6.38 3.07 15.62
N ALA A 37 -7.31 2.81 16.54
CA ALA A 37 -7.40 3.61 17.75
C ALA A 37 -6.13 3.57 18.59
N ASP A 38 -5.54 2.38 18.76
CA ASP A 38 -4.36 2.24 19.60
C ASP A 38 -3.11 2.81 18.95
N ALA A 39 -2.99 2.64 17.64
CA ALA A 39 -1.76 3.03 16.95
C ALA A 39 -1.73 4.51 16.61
N LYS A 40 -2.88 5.10 16.26
CA LYS A 40 -2.91 6.45 15.71
C LYS A 40 -3.63 7.46 16.57
N GLN A 41 -4.57 7.01 17.40
CA GLN A 41 -5.35 7.91 18.25
C GLN A 41 -6.09 9.00 17.46
N TRP A 42 -6.46 8.69 16.23
CA TRP A 42 -7.26 9.61 15.41
C TRP A 42 -8.72 9.48 15.79
N ASN A 43 -9.43 10.62 15.79
CA ASN A 43 -10.87 10.56 16.01
C ASN A 43 -11.57 10.19 14.70
N ILE A 44 -12.89 9.96 14.81
CA ILE A 44 -13.66 9.51 13.67
C ILE A 44 -13.69 10.55 12.54
N LYS A 45 -13.62 11.83 12.90
CA LYS A 45 -13.62 12.89 11.91
C LYS A 45 -12.37 12.82 11.04
N THR A 46 -11.22 12.56 11.64
CA THR A 46 -9.97 12.40 10.91
C THR A 46 -10.05 11.21 9.97
N ILE A 47 -10.60 10.10 10.45
CA ILE A 47 -10.76 8.91 9.64
C ILE A 47 -11.64 9.20 8.43
N LYS A 48 -12.77 9.88 8.63
CA LYS A 48 -13.68 10.20 7.54
C LYS A 48 -13.04 11.12 6.51
N THR A 49 -12.20 12.06 6.97
CA THR A 49 -11.48 12.93 6.05
C THR A 49 -10.52 12.12 5.17
N LEU A 50 -9.77 11.20 5.78
CA LEU A 50 -8.85 10.37 5.02
C LEU A 50 -9.60 9.47 4.03
N LEU A 51 -10.71 8.90 4.46
CA LEU A 51 -11.53 8.06 3.59
C LEU A 51 -12.06 8.86 2.39
N SER A 52 -12.53 10.08 2.65
CA SER A 52 -13.03 10.93 1.59
C SER A 52 -11.94 11.23 0.55
N ARG A 53 -10.74 11.53 1.02
CA ARG A 53 -9.62 11.78 0.11
C ARG A 53 -9.28 10.56 -0.72
N LEU A 54 -9.31 9.38 -0.09
CA LEU A 54 -9.00 8.15 -0.81
C LEU A 54 -10.05 7.81 -1.85
N VAL A 55 -11.33 8.10 -1.55
CA VAL A 55 -12.39 7.92 -2.54
C VAL A 55 -12.16 8.88 -3.72
N ASP A 56 -11.85 10.14 -3.42
CA ASP A 56 -11.59 11.12 -4.47
C ASP A 56 -10.41 10.71 -5.36
N LYS A 57 -9.42 10.08 -4.76
CA LYS A 57 -8.25 9.60 -5.51
C LYS A 57 -8.52 8.31 -6.28
N GLN A 58 -9.70 7.74 -6.10
CA GLN A 58 -10.09 6.46 -6.71
C GLN A 58 -9.28 5.28 -6.17
N ALA A 59 -8.83 5.39 -4.93
CA ALA A 59 -8.19 4.29 -4.24
C ALA A 59 -9.20 3.42 -3.50
N LEU A 60 -10.34 4.01 -3.15
CA LEU A 60 -11.43 3.32 -2.46
C LEU A 60 -12.73 3.52 -3.18
N THR A 61 -13.61 2.55 -3.04
CA THR A 61 -14.99 2.68 -3.46
C THR A 61 -15.90 2.61 -2.24
N THR A 62 -17.12 3.11 -2.38
CA THR A 62 -18.10 3.10 -1.30
C THR A 62 -19.39 2.43 -1.76
N THR A 63 -20.05 1.76 -0.82
CA THR A 63 -21.40 1.24 -1.02
C THR A 63 -22.21 1.58 0.20
N ARG A 64 -23.54 1.69 0.00
CA ARG A 64 -24.43 1.98 1.12
C ARG A 64 -24.87 0.68 1.78
N ASP A 65 -24.92 0.71 3.10
CA ASP A 65 -25.46 -0.36 3.89
C ASP A 65 -26.35 0.27 4.94
N GLY A 66 -27.63 0.44 4.59
CA GLY A 66 -28.54 1.17 5.44
C GLY A 66 -28.16 2.64 5.48
N ARG A 67 -27.87 3.16 6.66
CA ARG A 67 -27.52 4.56 6.84
C ARG A 67 -26.03 4.83 6.79
N ARG A 68 -25.23 3.78 6.71
CA ARG A 68 -23.78 3.93 6.73
C ARG A 68 -23.20 3.59 5.38
N PHE A 69 -21.94 4.01 5.20
CA PHE A 69 -21.17 3.65 4.02
C PHE A 69 -20.16 2.60 4.37
N LEU A 70 -19.94 1.68 3.44
CA LEU A 70 -18.87 0.70 3.55
C LEU A 70 -17.81 1.05 2.52
N TYR A 71 -16.56 0.89 2.89
CA TYR A 71 -15.41 1.24 2.07
C TYR A 71 -14.63 -0.01 1.70
N ALA A 72 -14.16 -0.07 0.47
CA ALA A 72 -13.36 -1.20 -0.02
C ALA A 72 -12.29 -0.70 -0.98
N PRO A 73 -11.12 -1.35 -1.03
CA PRO A 73 -10.07 -0.92 -1.93
C PRO A 73 -10.45 -1.13 -3.40
N LEU A 74 -10.11 -0.15 -4.23
CA LEU A 74 -10.16 -0.28 -5.69
C LEU A 74 -8.83 -0.76 -6.25
N ILE A 75 -7.75 -0.62 -5.49
CA ILE A 75 -6.44 -1.10 -5.89
C ILE A 75 -5.96 -2.12 -4.87
N SER A 76 -5.26 -3.14 -5.34
CA SER A 76 -4.73 -4.15 -4.44
C SER A 76 -3.45 -3.66 -3.77
N ARG A 77 -3.11 -4.29 -2.63
CA ARG A 77 -1.85 -3.98 -1.96
C ARG A 77 -0.68 -4.23 -2.91
N GLU A 78 -0.72 -5.33 -3.66
CA GLU A 78 0.38 -5.67 -4.55
C GLU A 78 0.54 -4.67 -5.68
N ALA A 79 -0.59 -4.22 -6.26
CA ALA A 79 -0.51 -3.24 -7.33
C ALA A 79 0.06 -1.92 -6.83
N TYR A 80 -0.39 -1.48 -5.64
CA TYR A 80 0.13 -0.26 -5.07
C TYR A 80 1.62 -0.40 -4.72
N ALA A 81 2.01 -1.51 -4.10
CA ALA A 81 3.39 -1.73 -3.69
C ALA A 81 4.31 -1.78 -4.90
N ARG A 82 3.87 -2.42 -5.98
CA ARG A 82 4.68 -2.49 -7.21
C ARG A 82 4.95 -1.10 -7.77
N THR A 83 3.91 -0.28 -7.84
CA THR A 83 4.06 1.09 -8.36
C THR A 83 4.92 1.94 -7.42
N ALA A 84 4.72 1.82 -6.12
CA ALA A 84 5.49 2.59 -5.15
C ALA A 84 6.96 2.20 -5.18
N ALA A 85 7.25 0.90 -5.30
CA ALA A 85 8.63 0.43 -5.37
C ALA A 85 9.31 0.95 -6.63
N ARG A 86 8.60 0.92 -7.76
CA ARG A 86 9.16 1.43 -9.01
C ARG A 86 9.45 2.92 -8.94
N LYS A 87 8.52 3.69 -8.39
CA LYS A 87 8.73 5.13 -8.25
C LYS A 87 9.92 5.44 -7.34
N LEU A 88 10.05 4.68 -6.24
CA LEU A 88 11.16 4.87 -5.34
C LEU A 88 12.49 4.56 -6.03
N SER A 89 12.54 3.47 -6.77
CA SER A 89 13.73 3.08 -7.51
C SER A 89 14.10 4.11 -8.56
N ASP A 90 13.10 4.62 -9.29
CA ASP A 90 13.34 5.63 -10.32
C ASP A 90 13.87 6.91 -9.71
N ARG A 91 13.30 7.34 -8.58
CA ARG A 91 13.66 8.62 -7.99
C ARG A 91 15.02 8.62 -7.32
N LEU A 92 15.35 7.51 -6.65
CA LEU A 92 16.56 7.48 -5.82
C LEU A 92 17.70 6.69 -6.45
N PHE A 93 17.40 5.78 -7.36
CA PHE A 93 18.42 4.84 -7.87
C PHE A 93 18.42 4.74 -9.38
N GLY A 94 17.86 5.73 -10.06
CA GLY A 94 17.89 5.75 -11.51
C GLY A 94 17.21 4.56 -12.16
N GLY A 95 16.24 3.97 -11.48
CA GLY A 95 15.50 2.83 -12.01
C GLY A 95 16.21 1.49 -11.86
N ARG A 96 17.32 1.44 -11.12
CA ARG A 96 18.07 0.21 -10.93
C ARG A 96 17.71 -0.44 -9.60
N ALA A 97 17.51 -1.75 -9.64
CA ALA A 97 17.12 -2.50 -8.45
C ALA A 97 18.31 -2.79 -7.53
N THR A 98 19.49 -3.01 -8.10
CA THR A 98 20.63 -3.44 -7.31
C THR A 98 21.02 -2.46 -6.20
N PRO A 99 21.11 -1.15 -6.44
CA PRO A 99 21.43 -0.23 -5.35
C PRO A 99 20.38 -0.23 -4.25
N LEU A 100 19.11 -0.38 -4.61
CA LEU A 100 18.05 -0.45 -3.60
C LEU A 100 18.25 -1.66 -2.69
N VAL A 101 18.49 -2.82 -3.29
CA VAL A 101 18.71 -4.04 -2.52
C VAL A 101 19.96 -3.90 -1.65
N ALA A 102 21.01 -3.28 -2.18
CA ALA A 102 22.23 -3.08 -1.41
C ALA A 102 21.99 -2.24 -0.17
N HIS A 103 21.19 -1.18 -0.30
CA HIS A 103 20.87 -0.34 0.85
C HIS A 103 20.06 -1.08 1.90
N LEU A 104 19.13 -1.92 1.46
CA LEU A 104 18.35 -2.73 2.38
C LEU A 104 19.22 -3.71 3.14
N ALA A 105 20.25 -4.24 2.48
CA ALA A 105 21.16 -5.17 3.09
C ALA A 105 22.03 -4.52 4.16
N GLU A 106 22.36 -3.23 4.00
CA GLU A 106 23.24 -2.54 4.92
C GLU A 106 22.61 -2.20 6.26
N GLY A 107 21.32 -1.84 6.25
CA GLY A 107 20.67 -1.37 7.47
C GLY A 107 20.36 -2.49 8.41
N ARG A 108 19.08 -2.88 8.43
CA ARG A 108 18.63 -4.00 9.23
C ARG A 108 19.23 -5.31 8.74
N GLY A 109 19.69 -5.31 7.49
CA GLY A 109 20.26 -6.49 6.90
C GLY A 109 19.21 -7.40 6.29
N LEU A 110 19.70 -8.40 5.57
CA LEU A 110 18.85 -9.42 4.99
C LEU A 110 19.00 -10.70 5.80
N SER A 111 17.88 -11.33 6.12
CA SER A 111 17.91 -12.61 6.81
C SER A 111 18.38 -13.70 5.83
N ASP A 112 18.74 -14.86 6.39
CA ASP A 112 19.08 -15.99 5.54
C ASP A 112 17.90 -16.38 4.66
N GLU A 113 16.69 -16.26 5.19
CA GLU A 113 15.49 -16.55 4.42
C GLU A 113 15.33 -15.57 3.27
N ASP A 114 15.55 -14.27 3.53
CA ASP A 114 15.49 -13.25 2.48
C ASP A 114 16.49 -13.55 1.37
N ILE A 115 17.72 -13.93 1.74
CA ILE A 115 18.75 -14.22 0.77
C ILE A 115 18.34 -15.41 -0.10
N ALA A 116 17.82 -16.47 0.52
CA ALA A 116 17.37 -17.64 -0.21
C ALA A 116 16.24 -17.30 -1.19
N ASP A 117 15.28 -16.50 -0.71
CA ASP A 117 14.16 -16.09 -1.56
C ASP A 117 14.64 -15.25 -2.73
N LEU A 118 15.59 -14.34 -2.49
CA LEU A 118 16.14 -13.51 -3.56
C LEU A 118 16.88 -14.36 -4.57
N GLU A 119 17.65 -15.34 -4.12
CA GLU A 119 18.38 -16.21 -5.03
C GLU A 119 17.42 -17.00 -5.91
N GLN A 120 16.33 -17.48 -5.32
CA GLN A 120 15.33 -18.21 -6.09
C GLN A 120 14.66 -17.30 -7.10
N LEU A 121 14.28 -16.09 -6.70
CA LEU A 121 13.67 -15.13 -7.59
C LEU A 121 14.58 -14.81 -8.77
N LEU A 122 15.86 -14.58 -8.49
CA LEU A 122 16.82 -14.27 -9.56
C LEU A 122 16.96 -15.43 -10.52
N ALA A 123 16.96 -16.66 -10.00
CA ALA A 123 17.05 -17.84 -10.87
C ALA A 123 15.84 -17.94 -11.79
N GLU A 124 14.65 -17.67 -11.25
CA GLU A 124 13.43 -17.70 -12.04
C GLU A 124 13.46 -16.64 -13.13
N LEU A 125 13.90 -15.43 -12.79
CA LEU A 125 13.97 -14.35 -13.76
C LEU A 125 14.96 -14.65 -14.88
N LYS A 126 16.07 -15.31 -14.57
CA LYS A 126 17.04 -15.71 -15.59
C LYS A 126 16.44 -16.75 -16.55
N ASN A 127 15.63 -17.64 -16.01
CA ASN A 127 15.05 -18.69 -16.83
C ASN A 127 13.98 -18.18 -17.79
N GLU A 128 13.42 -17.01 -17.49
CA GLU A 128 12.43 -16.41 -18.36
C GLU A 128 13.01 -15.75 -19.59
N ARG A 129 14.32 -15.63 -19.62
CA ARG A 129 14.98 -15.06 -20.78
C ARG A 129 15.30 -16.16 -21.80
#